data_15814a14db432fe9670f5f04834b3148
#
_entry.id   15814a14db432fe9670f5f04834b3148
#
_cell.length_a   1.000
_cell.length_b   1.000
_cell.length_c   1.000
_cell.angle_alpha   90.00
_cell.angle_beta   90.00
_cell.angle_gamma   90.00
#
_symmetry.space_group_name_H-M   'P 1'
#
loop_
_entity.id
_entity.type
_entity.pdbx_description
1 polymer ?
#
loop_
_entity_poly.entity_id
_entity_poly.type
_entity_poly.pdbx_seq_one_letter_code
_entity_poly.pdbx_strand_id
1 'polypeptide(L)'
;MNTRAQGPSDFRFTAFDFDTAKYDSMMDLLETTRGKLRDISLLRNVRVVRTLTNRMMVMAGYGSREAMESATEAHNTIFSDFAEYITDTPIVRSGEVVARVNGEIPRDDIKYMRFVRAIIDPSKYDEMMSVVNGGLLGKYKDLSGLSRLLLIRASETHMIAATGYVSKEAADAARENTNASLASVSTLLDGEPLIREGELVWFYQYNL
;
A
#
# COMPACT_ATOMS: atom_id res chain seq x y z
N MET A 1 23.38 -8.70 11.67
CA MET A 1 22.38 -9.02 10.62
C MET A 1 21.99 -7.74 9.90
N ASN A 2 22.10 -7.71 8.58
CA ASN A 2 21.95 -6.47 7.80
C ASN A 2 20.46 -6.15 7.61
N THR A 3 19.88 -5.32 8.49
CA THR A 3 18.44 -4.93 8.47
C THR A 3 18.05 -4.11 7.23
N ARG A 4 19.00 -3.71 6.39
CA ARG A 4 18.77 -3.01 5.12
C ARG A 4 18.12 -3.88 4.04
N ALA A 5 18.27 -5.20 4.10
CA ALA A 5 17.74 -6.13 3.08
C ALA A 5 16.24 -6.43 3.23
N GLN A 6 15.68 -6.27 4.42
CA GLN A 6 14.26 -6.50 4.69
C GLN A 6 13.52 -5.18 4.66
N GLY A 7 12.76 -4.91 3.61
CA GLY A 7 11.89 -3.75 3.54
C GLY A 7 10.91 -3.68 4.72
N PRO A 8 9.97 -2.70 4.75
CA PRO A 8 8.98 -2.58 5.82
C PRO A 8 8.30 -3.91 6.15
N SER A 9 8.07 -4.17 7.44
CA SER A 9 7.31 -5.33 7.92
C SER A 9 5.84 -5.01 8.17
N ASP A 10 5.54 -3.73 8.44
CA ASP A 10 4.20 -3.26 8.77
C ASP A 10 3.84 -2.02 7.96
N PHE A 11 2.56 -1.89 7.63
CA PHE A 11 2.06 -0.77 6.84
C PHE A 11 0.82 -0.17 7.48
N ARG A 12 0.73 1.18 7.38
CA ARG A 12 -0.50 1.93 7.61
C ARG A 12 -0.99 2.49 6.29
N PHE A 13 -2.27 2.29 6.01
CA PHE A 13 -2.99 2.82 4.88
C PHE A 13 -3.99 3.85 5.37
N THR A 14 -4.02 5.02 4.74
CA THR A 14 -5.01 6.06 5.01
C THR A 14 -5.62 6.48 3.69
N ALA A 15 -6.91 6.23 3.52
CA ALA A 15 -7.67 6.65 2.34
C ALA A 15 -8.59 7.80 2.73
N PHE A 16 -8.64 8.85 1.90
CA PHE A 16 -9.49 10.02 2.11
C PHE A 16 -9.86 10.67 0.79
N ASP A 17 -11.02 11.34 0.77
CA ASP A 17 -11.43 12.22 -0.31
C ASP A 17 -10.97 13.65 -0.02
N PHE A 18 -10.67 14.41 -1.06
CA PHE A 18 -10.15 15.76 -0.95
C PHE A 18 -10.85 16.73 -1.92
N ASP A 19 -10.80 18.02 -1.59
CA ASP A 19 -11.26 19.10 -2.46
C ASP A 19 -10.32 19.26 -3.65
N THR A 20 -10.79 18.91 -4.84
CA THR A 20 -9.99 18.96 -6.08
C THR A 20 -9.56 20.38 -6.45
N ALA A 21 -10.30 21.42 -6.02
CA ALA A 21 -9.91 22.81 -6.25
C ALA A 21 -8.68 23.23 -5.43
N LYS A 22 -8.37 22.49 -4.36
CA LYS A 22 -7.23 22.73 -3.48
C LYS A 22 -6.06 21.74 -3.72
N TYR A 23 -6.08 20.99 -4.81
CA TYR A 23 -5.10 19.93 -5.05
C TYR A 23 -3.66 20.43 -4.99
N ASP A 24 -3.33 21.50 -5.71
CA ASP A 24 -1.96 22.03 -5.78
C ASP A 24 -1.47 22.51 -4.41
N SER A 25 -2.30 23.24 -3.67
CA SER A 25 -1.97 23.69 -2.30
C SER A 25 -1.80 22.52 -1.34
N MET A 26 -2.60 21.46 -1.47
CA MET A 26 -2.45 20.24 -0.69
C MET A 26 -1.12 19.55 -1.01
N MET A 27 -0.71 19.50 -2.27
CA MET A 27 0.57 18.91 -2.68
C MET A 27 1.77 19.76 -2.22
N ASP A 28 1.66 21.09 -2.22
CA ASP A 28 2.67 21.99 -1.65
C ASP A 28 2.84 21.76 -0.13
N LEU A 29 1.72 21.63 0.60
CA LEU A 29 1.76 21.28 2.02
C LEU A 29 2.42 19.92 2.24
N LEU A 30 2.12 18.93 1.39
CA LEU A 30 2.69 17.58 1.49
C LEU A 30 4.23 17.62 1.38
N GLU A 31 4.80 18.45 0.52
CA GLU A 31 6.25 18.64 0.44
C GLU A 31 6.85 19.13 1.75
N THR A 32 6.15 20.00 2.49
CA THR A 32 6.63 20.51 3.78
C THR A 32 6.68 19.44 4.86
N THR A 33 5.93 18.34 4.72
CA THR A 33 5.89 17.25 5.71
C THR A 33 7.17 16.42 5.76
N ARG A 34 8.06 16.49 4.75
CA ARG A 34 9.30 15.69 4.70
C ARG A 34 10.15 15.83 5.97
N GLY A 35 10.20 17.01 6.56
CA GLY A 35 10.90 17.25 7.83
C GLY A 35 10.28 16.46 8.98
N LYS A 36 8.95 16.54 9.13
CA LYS A 36 8.20 15.82 10.18
C LYS A 36 8.32 14.30 10.04
N LEU A 37 8.31 13.78 8.80
CA LEU A 37 8.45 12.34 8.54
C LEU A 37 9.83 11.81 8.93
N ARG A 38 10.89 12.62 8.84
CA ARG A 38 12.25 12.22 9.21
C ARG A 38 12.37 11.89 10.69
N ASP A 39 11.58 12.55 11.53
CA ASP A 39 11.61 12.39 12.98
C ASP A 39 10.82 11.16 13.46
N ILE A 40 10.08 10.49 12.56
CA ILE A 40 9.34 9.27 12.89
C ILE A 40 10.29 8.07 12.88
N SER A 41 10.50 7.51 14.06
CA SER A 41 11.39 6.36 14.24
C SER A 41 10.97 5.16 13.38
N LEU A 42 11.95 4.54 12.71
CA LEU A 42 11.75 3.34 11.87
C LEU A 42 10.70 3.49 10.75
N LEU A 43 10.24 4.70 10.44
CA LEU A 43 9.52 4.95 9.20
C LEU A 43 10.49 4.69 8.02
N ARG A 44 10.10 3.83 7.09
CA ARG A 44 10.94 3.43 5.95
C ARG A 44 10.57 4.18 4.67
N ASN A 45 9.30 4.34 4.43
CA ASN A 45 8.81 5.07 3.25
C ASN A 45 7.35 5.50 3.44
N VAL A 46 6.96 6.53 2.67
CA VAL A 46 5.58 6.93 2.49
C VAL A 46 5.31 7.06 0.99
N ARG A 47 4.19 6.54 0.53
CA ARG A 47 3.69 6.69 -0.83
C ARG A 47 2.31 7.31 -0.81
N VAL A 48 2.08 8.30 -1.67
CA VAL A 48 0.77 8.92 -1.86
C VAL A 48 0.33 8.63 -3.28
N VAL A 49 -0.79 7.94 -3.41
CA VAL A 49 -1.35 7.48 -4.68
C VAL A 49 -2.70 8.11 -4.91
N ARG A 50 -2.89 8.76 -6.05
CA ARG A 50 -4.18 9.31 -6.47
C ARG A 50 -5.00 8.22 -7.13
N THR A 51 -5.97 7.66 -6.41
CA THR A 51 -6.76 6.50 -6.86
C THR A 51 -8.05 6.85 -7.57
N LEU A 52 -8.57 8.06 -7.37
CA LEU A 52 -9.67 8.68 -8.11
C LEU A 52 -9.38 10.17 -8.29
N THR A 53 -10.20 10.87 -9.05
CA THR A 53 -10.05 12.32 -9.27
C THR A 53 -9.95 13.10 -7.96
N ASN A 54 -10.70 12.68 -6.95
CA ASN A 54 -10.79 13.33 -5.63
C ASN A 54 -10.36 12.43 -4.47
N ARG A 55 -9.66 11.30 -4.72
CA ARG A 55 -9.32 10.34 -3.65
C ARG A 55 -7.85 10.00 -3.63
N MET A 56 -7.27 10.10 -2.44
CA MET A 56 -5.90 9.67 -2.14
C MET A 56 -5.86 8.39 -1.31
N MET A 57 -4.79 7.63 -1.52
CA MET A 57 -4.35 6.54 -0.67
C MET A 57 -2.92 6.83 -0.23
N VAL A 58 -2.71 7.01 1.07
CA VAL A 58 -1.38 7.10 1.68
C VAL A 58 -0.99 5.73 2.22
N MET A 59 0.19 5.27 1.86
CA MET A 59 0.77 4.00 2.32
C MET A 59 2.09 4.30 3.02
N ALA A 60 2.13 4.18 4.34
CA ALA A 60 3.34 4.36 5.16
C ALA A 60 3.87 3.00 5.64
N GLY A 61 5.15 2.72 5.36
CA GLY A 61 5.81 1.47 5.72
C GLY A 61 6.79 1.65 6.87
N TYR A 62 6.72 0.76 7.86
CA TYR A 62 7.50 0.81 9.10
C TYR A 62 8.38 -0.43 9.26
N GLY A 63 9.43 -0.29 10.06
CA GLY A 63 10.37 -1.37 10.35
C GLY A 63 9.83 -2.41 11.33
N SER A 64 8.78 -2.07 12.11
CA SER A 64 8.08 -2.98 13.01
C SER A 64 6.68 -2.46 13.35
N ARG A 65 5.85 -3.32 13.95
CA ARG A 65 4.52 -2.96 14.46
C ARG A 65 4.61 -1.91 15.57
N GLU A 66 5.52 -2.06 16.50
CA GLU A 66 5.72 -1.11 17.62
C GLU A 66 6.09 0.28 17.11
N ALA A 67 6.93 0.36 16.06
CA ALA A 67 7.26 1.63 15.42
C ALA A 67 6.04 2.28 14.76
N MET A 68 5.21 1.49 14.10
CA MET A 68 3.97 1.96 13.48
C MET A 68 2.96 2.47 14.53
N GLU A 69 2.81 1.76 15.64
CA GLU A 69 1.91 2.15 16.74
C GLU A 69 2.41 3.40 17.44
N SER A 70 3.71 3.48 17.75
CA SER A 70 4.34 4.67 18.35
C SER A 70 4.25 5.91 17.46
N ALA A 71 4.16 5.76 16.15
CA ALA A 71 4.00 6.85 15.20
C ALA A 71 2.55 7.39 15.10
N THR A 72 1.59 6.87 15.87
CA THR A 72 0.17 7.21 15.72
C THR A 72 -0.10 8.69 16.00
N GLU A 73 0.51 9.26 17.04
CA GLU A 73 0.34 10.68 17.37
C GLU A 73 0.93 11.59 16.29
N ALA A 74 2.15 11.28 15.83
CA ALA A 74 2.79 12.02 14.74
C ALA A 74 1.98 11.94 13.44
N HIS A 75 1.42 10.77 13.12
CA HIS A 75 0.51 10.59 12.00
C HIS A 75 -0.74 11.48 12.14
N ASN A 76 -1.40 11.47 13.30
CA ASN A 76 -2.59 12.29 13.54
C ASN A 76 -2.28 13.79 13.44
N THR A 77 -1.13 14.22 13.97
CA THR A 77 -0.66 15.62 13.87
C THR A 77 -0.46 16.03 12.42
N ILE A 78 0.22 15.18 11.60
CA ILE A 78 0.40 15.45 10.17
C ILE A 78 -0.96 15.52 9.47
N PHE A 79 -1.87 14.58 9.71
CA PHE A 79 -3.19 14.59 9.08
C PHE A 79 -4.06 15.76 9.52
N SER A 80 -3.89 16.30 10.73
CA SER A 80 -4.61 17.50 11.17
C SER A 80 -4.23 18.75 10.36
N ASP A 81 -2.99 18.84 9.88
CA ASP A 81 -2.56 19.94 8.99
C ASP A 81 -3.31 19.91 7.64
N PHE A 82 -3.78 18.71 7.23
CA PHE A 82 -4.53 18.53 5.97
C PHE A 82 -6.05 18.67 6.15
N ALA A 83 -6.57 18.96 7.34
CA ALA A 83 -8.00 18.95 7.62
C ALA A 83 -8.83 19.85 6.69
N GLU A 84 -8.29 21.00 6.25
CA GLU A 84 -8.99 21.91 5.33
C GLU A 84 -9.10 21.38 3.87
N TYR A 85 -8.31 20.37 3.51
CA TYR A 85 -8.28 19.75 2.19
C TYR A 85 -9.14 18.50 2.12
N ILE A 86 -9.37 17.84 3.25
CA ILE A 86 -10.07 16.55 3.35
C ILE A 86 -11.57 16.79 3.45
N THR A 87 -12.34 16.10 2.62
CA THR A 87 -13.79 16.29 2.52
C THR A 87 -14.61 15.16 3.15
N ASP A 88 -13.96 14.06 3.56
CA ASP A 88 -14.61 12.95 4.27
C ASP A 88 -13.79 12.51 5.49
N THR A 89 -14.33 11.59 6.29
CA THR A 89 -13.57 10.97 7.39
C THR A 89 -12.55 9.98 6.83
N PRO A 90 -11.22 10.18 7.08
CA PRO A 90 -10.20 9.26 6.60
C PRO A 90 -10.40 7.83 7.13
N ILE A 91 -10.27 6.87 6.22
CA ILE A 91 -10.32 5.44 6.56
C ILE A 91 -8.89 4.95 6.79
N VAL A 92 -8.58 4.58 8.04
CA VAL A 92 -7.25 4.06 8.41
C VAL A 92 -7.32 2.54 8.57
N ARG A 93 -6.34 1.85 7.98
CA ARG A 93 -6.09 0.42 8.16
C ARG A 93 -4.60 0.20 8.34
N SER A 94 -4.24 -0.79 9.13
CA SER A 94 -2.83 -1.17 9.32
C SER A 94 -2.69 -2.68 9.35
N GLY A 95 -1.51 -3.18 9.01
CA GLY A 95 -1.27 -4.62 9.06
C GLY A 95 0.16 -5.00 8.76
N GLU A 96 0.45 -6.27 9.03
CA GLU A 96 1.75 -6.88 8.79
C GLU A 96 1.88 -7.45 7.37
N VAL A 97 3.09 -7.43 6.84
CA VAL A 97 3.42 -8.07 5.57
C VAL A 97 3.58 -9.57 5.78
N VAL A 98 2.64 -10.34 5.28
CA VAL A 98 2.64 -11.83 5.39
C VAL A 98 3.30 -12.50 4.18
N ALA A 99 3.37 -11.80 3.03
CA ALA A 99 4.07 -12.31 1.86
C ALA A 99 4.55 -11.16 0.96
N ARG A 100 5.60 -11.40 0.17
CA ARG A 100 6.14 -10.41 -0.78
C ARG A 100 6.76 -11.05 -2.00
N VAL A 101 6.66 -10.33 -3.14
CA VAL A 101 7.42 -10.58 -4.35
C VAL A 101 8.17 -9.31 -4.70
N ASN A 102 9.45 -9.43 -5.04
CA ASN A 102 10.20 -8.35 -5.66
C ASN A 102 10.27 -8.63 -7.16
N GLY A 103 9.88 -7.66 -7.96
CA GLY A 103 10.07 -7.65 -9.40
C GLY A 103 11.44 -7.09 -9.79
N GLU A 104 11.62 -6.84 -11.07
CA GLU A 104 12.86 -6.33 -11.66
C GLU A 104 13.05 -4.81 -11.48
N ILE A 105 11.95 -4.07 -11.33
CA ILE A 105 11.96 -2.61 -11.27
C ILE A 105 12.38 -2.13 -9.86
N PRO A 106 13.33 -1.18 -9.75
CA PRO A 106 13.67 -0.55 -8.48
C PRO A 106 12.46 0.11 -7.81
N ARG A 107 12.46 0.15 -6.47
CA ARG A 107 11.33 0.69 -5.70
C ARG A 107 11.09 2.19 -5.92
N ASP A 108 12.13 2.92 -6.28
CA ASP A 108 12.10 4.36 -6.52
C ASP A 108 11.53 4.69 -7.91
N ASP A 109 11.45 3.69 -8.79
CA ASP A 109 10.90 3.82 -10.14
C ASP A 109 9.41 3.48 -10.23
N ILE A 110 8.75 3.18 -9.09
CA ILE A 110 7.30 2.99 -9.06
C ILE A 110 6.62 4.30 -9.46
N LYS A 111 5.74 4.23 -10.46
CA LYS A 111 4.90 5.35 -10.93
C LYS A 111 3.41 5.07 -10.79
N TYR A 112 3.03 3.80 -10.68
CA TYR A 112 1.64 3.38 -10.60
C TYR A 112 1.46 2.28 -9.56
N MET A 113 0.35 2.32 -8.82
CA MET A 113 0.07 1.31 -7.79
C MET A 113 -1.35 0.78 -7.91
N ARG A 114 -1.51 -0.51 -7.61
CA ARG A 114 -2.80 -1.19 -7.47
C ARG A 114 -2.93 -1.75 -6.06
N PHE A 115 -4.09 -1.51 -5.47
CA PHE A 115 -4.50 -2.05 -4.17
C PHE A 115 -5.71 -2.94 -4.36
N VAL A 116 -5.63 -4.16 -3.87
CA VAL A 116 -6.75 -5.10 -3.82
C VAL A 116 -7.04 -5.39 -2.36
N ARG A 117 -8.21 -4.96 -1.87
CA ARG A 117 -8.68 -5.30 -0.55
C ARG A 117 -9.69 -6.43 -0.65
N ALA A 118 -9.42 -7.54 0.01
CA ALA A 118 -10.29 -8.69 0.11
C ALA A 118 -10.74 -8.91 1.56
N ILE A 119 -11.98 -9.38 1.72
CA ILE A 119 -12.48 -9.91 2.99
C ILE A 119 -12.34 -11.42 2.91
N ILE A 120 -11.89 -12.03 3.98
CA ILE A 120 -11.70 -13.47 4.09
C ILE A 120 -12.46 -14.03 5.30
N ASP A 121 -12.87 -15.26 5.21
CA ASP A 121 -13.27 -16.03 6.38
C ASP A 121 -12.01 -16.35 7.22
N PRO A 122 -11.92 -15.92 8.51
CA PRO A 122 -10.76 -16.19 9.34
C PRO A 122 -10.39 -17.66 9.44
N SER A 123 -11.38 -18.56 9.39
CA SER A 123 -11.17 -20.01 9.45
C SER A 123 -10.46 -20.57 8.21
N LYS A 124 -10.48 -19.82 7.09
CA LYS A 124 -9.84 -20.17 5.81
C LYS A 124 -8.48 -19.51 5.59
N TYR A 125 -7.98 -18.79 6.59
CA TYR A 125 -6.72 -18.04 6.44
C TYR A 125 -5.54 -18.95 6.06
N ASP A 126 -5.39 -20.08 6.75
CA ASP A 126 -4.28 -21.02 6.50
C ASP A 126 -4.38 -21.67 5.11
N GLU A 127 -5.61 -22.00 4.67
CA GLU A 127 -5.87 -22.49 3.32
C GLU A 127 -5.49 -21.42 2.27
N MET A 128 -5.88 -20.17 2.48
CA MET A 128 -5.51 -19.08 1.58
C MET A 128 -3.99 -18.89 1.53
N MET A 129 -3.29 -18.91 2.67
CA MET A 129 -1.83 -18.78 2.71
C MET A 129 -1.14 -19.98 2.05
N SER A 130 -1.74 -21.17 2.11
CA SER A 130 -1.26 -22.34 1.37
C SER A 130 -1.33 -22.12 -0.15
N VAL A 131 -2.44 -21.57 -0.67
CA VAL A 131 -2.59 -21.22 -2.11
C VAL A 131 -1.59 -20.12 -2.48
N VAL A 132 -1.46 -19.08 -1.67
CA VAL A 132 -0.53 -17.97 -1.89
C VAL A 132 0.91 -18.48 -2.02
N ASN A 133 1.35 -19.29 -1.06
CA ASN A 133 2.72 -19.83 -1.02
C ASN A 133 2.93 -20.98 -2.02
N GLY A 134 1.85 -21.69 -2.40
CA GLY A 134 1.86 -22.84 -3.31
C GLY A 134 2.06 -22.51 -4.79
N GLY A 135 2.32 -21.22 -5.13
CA GLY A 135 2.66 -20.82 -6.50
C GLY A 135 1.98 -19.56 -7.00
N LEU A 136 0.96 -19.02 -6.29
CA LEU A 136 0.29 -17.79 -6.71
C LEU A 136 1.28 -16.62 -6.79
N LEU A 137 2.17 -16.48 -5.81
CA LEU A 137 3.19 -15.43 -5.80
C LEU A 137 4.21 -15.60 -6.93
N GLY A 138 4.50 -16.84 -7.34
CA GLY A 138 5.42 -17.15 -8.45
C GLY A 138 4.98 -16.51 -9.75
N LYS A 139 3.67 -16.41 -10.00
CA LYS A 139 3.10 -15.79 -11.21
C LYS A 139 3.40 -14.29 -11.33
N TYR A 140 3.75 -13.64 -10.23
CA TYR A 140 4.08 -12.21 -10.23
C TYR A 140 5.57 -11.94 -10.44
N LYS A 141 6.44 -12.93 -10.16
CA LYS A 141 7.90 -12.72 -10.17
C LYS A 141 8.42 -12.28 -11.54
N ASP A 142 7.85 -12.81 -12.60
CA ASP A 142 8.29 -12.59 -13.98
C ASP A 142 7.43 -11.58 -14.74
N LEU A 143 6.56 -10.82 -14.02
CA LEU A 143 5.77 -9.77 -14.64
C LEU A 143 6.65 -8.57 -14.99
N SER A 144 6.72 -8.27 -16.29
CA SER A 144 7.42 -7.10 -16.79
C SER A 144 6.86 -5.83 -16.20
N GLY A 145 7.74 -4.93 -15.77
CA GLY A 145 7.37 -3.65 -15.17
C GLY A 145 6.88 -3.73 -13.72
N LEU A 146 6.90 -4.92 -13.11
CA LEU A 146 6.62 -5.08 -11.68
C LEU A 146 7.83 -4.62 -10.86
N SER A 147 7.59 -3.77 -9.87
CA SER A 147 8.57 -3.45 -8.83
C SER A 147 8.39 -4.35 -7.60
N ARG A 148 7.16 -4.43 -7.10
CA ARG A 148 6.87 -5.19 -5.88
C ARG A 148 5.39 -5.53 -5.76
N LEU A 149 5.10 -6.70 -5.19
CA LEU A 149 3.83 -7.05 -4.61
C LEU A 149 4.04 -7.31 -3.11
N LEU A 150 3.17 -6.75 -2.29
CA LEU A 150 3.08 -7.00 -0.86
C LEU A 150 1.68 -7.55 -0.56
N LEU A 151 1.61 -8.64 0.20
CA LEU A 151 0.37 -9.10 0.79
C LEU A 151 0.39 -8.76 2.28
N ILE A 152 -0.60 -8.00 2.73
CA ILE A 152 -0.69 -7.45 4.07
C ILE A 152 -1.94 -8.00 4.75
N ARG A 153 -1.78 -8.56 5.96
CA ARG A 153 -2.88 -8.93 6.85
C ARG A 153 -3.27 -7.72 7.68
N ALA A 154 -4.37 -7.06 7.29
CA ALA A 154 -4.84 -5.84 7.94
C ALA A 154 -5.73 -6.11 9.16
N SER A 155 -6.35 -7.29 9.22
CA SER A 155 -7.08 -7.81 10.39
C SER A 155 -7.28 -9.32 10.22
N GLU A 156 -8.02 -9.95 11.12
CA GLU A 156 -8.41 -11.36 10.98
C GLU A 156 -9.23 -11.60 9.69
N THR A 157 -10.01 -10.60 9.26
CA THR A 157 -10.91 -10.70 8.11
C THR A 157 -10.46 -9.93 6.88
N HIS A 158 -9.41 -9.10 6.96
CA HIS A 158 -9.03 -8.22 5.85
C HIS A 158 -7.60 -8.46 5.37
N MET A 159 -7.49 -8.71 4.07
CA MET A 159 -6.22 -8.77 3.36
C MET A 159 -6.12 -7.61 2.37
N ILE A 160 -4.91 -7.06 2.21
CA ILE A 160 -4.60 -6.03 1.23
C ILE A 160 -3.40 -6.49 0.40
N ALA A 161 -3.59 -6.63 -0.91
CA ALA A 161 -2.47 -6.74 -1.82
C ALA A 161 -2.13 -5.35 -2.35
N ALA A 162 -0.87 -4.91 -2.16
CA ALA A 162 -0.37 -3.65 -2.70
C ALA A 162 0.73 -3.95 -3.72
N THR A 163 0.49 -3.55 -4.97
CA THR A 163 1.38 -3.83 -6.11
C THR A 163 1.87 -2.53 -6.72
N GLY A 164 3.19 -2.40 -6.89
CA GLY A 164 3.82 -1.25 -7.52
C GLY A 164 4.38 -1.58 -8.90
N TYR A 165 4.12 -0.72 -9.87
CA TYR A 165 4.51 -0.85 -11.28
C TYR A 165 5.28 0.38 -11.76
N VAL A 166 6.10 0.19 -12.79
CA VAL A 166 6.85 1.27 -13.44
C VAL A 166 5.93 2.24 -14.19
N SER A 167 4.76 1.80 -14.64
CA SER A 167 3.77 2.63 -15.34
C SER A 167 2.36 2.05 -15.24
N LYS A 168 1.38 2.82 -15.71
CA LYS A 168 -0.01 2.37 -15.87
C LYS A 168 -0.13 1.23 -16.88
N GLU A 169 0.59 1.31 -17.99
CA GLU A 169 0.59 0.28 -19.05
C GLU A 169 1.08 -1.07 -18.51
N ALA A 170 2.13 -1.07 -17.67
CA ALA A 170 2.61 -2.27 -17.00
C ALA A 170 1.55 -2.83 -16.03
N ALA A 171 0.85 -1.97 -15.29
CA ALA A 171 -0.24 -2.38 -14.43
C ALA A 171 -1.43 -2.97 -15.22
N ASP A 172 -1.76 -2.37 -16.38
CA ASP A 172 -2.82 -2.86 -17.25
C ASP A 172 -2.45 -4.21 -17.88
N ALA A 173 -1.22 -4.38 -18.33
CA ALA A 173 -0.71 -5.67 -18.83
C ALA A 173 -0.77 -6.78 -17.76
N ALA A 174 -0.56 -6.44 -16.48
CA ALA A 174 -0.66 -7.37 -15.36
C ALA A 174 -2.11 -7.66 -14.90
N ARG A 175 -3.14 -7.07 -15.52
CA ARG A 175 -4.54 -7.19 -15.08
C ARG A 175 -5.07 -8.61 -15.16
N GLU A 176 -4.74 -9.32 -16.24
CA GLU A 176 -5.14 -10.72 -16.43
C GLU A 176 -4.57 -11.62 -15.31
N ASN A 177 -3.30 -11.44 -14.95
CA ASN A 177 -2.68 -12.15 -13.84
C ASN A 177 -3.33 -11.83 -12.49
N THR A 178 -3.72 -10.58 -12.26
CA THR A 178 -4.45 -10.18 -11.06
C THR A 178 -5.80 -10.88 -10.99
N ASN A 179 -6.56 -10.87 -12.09
CA ASN A 179 -7.87 -11.50 -12.16
C ASN A 179 -7.77 -13.03 -11.99
N ALA A 180 -6.81 -13.68 -12.63
CA ALA A 180 -6.56 -15.11 -12.48
C ALA A 180 -6.16 -15.49 -11.03
N SER A 181 -5.39 -14.62 -10.37
CA SER A 181 -5.02 -14.80 -8.96
C SER A 181 -6.23 -14.67 -8.04
N LEU A 182 -7.08 -13.68 -8.24
CA LEU A 182 -8.32 -13.52 -7.48
C LEU A 182 -9.28 -14.68 -7.71
N ALA A 183 -9.41 -15.15 -8.95
CA ALA A 183 -10.22 -16.33 -9.28
C ALA A 183 -9.74 -17.58 -8.54
N SER A 184 -8.43 -17.77 -8.40
CA SER A 184 -7.85 -18.94 -7.71
C SER A 184 -8.11 -18.97 -6.19
N VAL A 185 -8.47 -17.85 -5.58
CA VAL A 185 -8.79 -17.74 -4.15
C VAL A 185 -10.25 -17.33 -3.91
N SER A 186 -11.07 -17.24 -4.95
CA SER A 186 -12.43 -16.68 -4.87
C SER A 186 -13.34 -17.38 -3.85
N THR A 187 -13.21 -18.70 -3.70
CA THR A 187 -13.98 -19.50 -2.73
C THR A 187 -13.57 -19.27 -1.27
N LEU A 188 -12.42 -18.61 -1.06
CA LEU A 188 -11.87 -18.28 0.25
C LEU A 188 -12.20 -16.83 0.67
N LEU A 189 -12.78 -16.05 -0.26
CA LEU A 189 -13.15 -14.65 -0.04
C LEU A 189 -14.61 -14.55 0.39
N ASP A 190 -14.88 -13.56 1.23
CA ASP A 190 -16.22 -13.14 1.61
C ASP A 190 -16.60 -11.90 0.80
N GLY A 191 -17.27 -12.12 -0.33
CA GLY A 191 -17.67 -11.09 -1.29
C GLY A 191 -16.61 -10.71 -2.31
N GLU A 192 -16.92 -9.70 -3.11
CA GLU A 192 -16.05 -9.22 -4.19
C GLU A 192 -14.91 -8.34 -3.65
N PRO A 193 -13.66 -8.57 -4.10
CA PRO A 193 -12.54 -7.70 -3.74
C PRO A 193 -12.71 -6.28 -4.25
N LEU A 194 -12.38 -5.31 -3.41
CA LEU A 194 -12.33 -3.91 -3.80
C LEU A 194 -10.96 -3.60 -4.42
N ILE A 195 -10.97 -3.23 -5.70
CA ILE A 195 -9.75 -2.81 -6.41
C ILE A 195 -9.72 -1.28 -6.49
N ARG A 196 -8.56 -0.70 -6.15
CA ARG A 196 -8.23 0.70 -6.33
C ARG A 196 -6.85 0.78 -6.93
N GLU A 197 -6.67 1.68 -7.90
CA GLU A 197 -5.38 1.87 -8.56
C GLU A 197 -5.20 3.32 -8.96
N GLY A 198 -3.96 3.76 -9.11
CA GLY A 198 -3.68 5.12 -9.52
C GLY A 198 -2.20 5.47 -9.58
N GLU A 199 -1.95 6.71 -9.95
CA GLU A 199 -0.60 7.26 -10.07
C GLU A 199 0.02 7.53 -8.70
N LEU A 200 1.29 7.20 -8.55
CA LEU A 200 2.11 7.61 -7.42
C LEU A 200 2.45 9.10 -7.60
N VAL A 201 1.75 9.97 -6.87
CA VAL A 201 1.90 11.43 -7.00
C VAL A 201 2.94 12.00 -6.05
N TRP A 202 3.33 11.26 -5.01
CA TRP A 202 4.36 11.68 -4.08
C TRP A 202 5.02 10.48 -3.38
N PHE A 203 6.32 10.61 -3.10
CA PHE A 203 7.12 9.57 -2.46
C PHE A 203 8.15 10.14 -1.49
N TYR A 204 8.24 9.51 -0.33
CA TYR A 204 9.28 9.73 0.66
C TYR A 204 9.95 8.40 1.01
N GLN A 205 11.26 8.37 0.98
CA GLN A 205 12.05 7.25 1.46
C GLN A 205 13.04 7.73 2.49
N TYR A 206 13.09 7.03 3.61
CA TYR A 206 14.10 7.27 4.63
C TYR A 206 15.42 6.68 4.15
N ASN A 207 16.39 7.54 3.85
CA ASN A 207 17.74 7.13 3.53
C ASN A 207 18.51 6.94 4.85
N LEU A 208 18.74 5.70 5.23
CA LEU A 208 19.60 5.31 6.35
C LEU A 208 21.08 5.43 5.95
#